data_3169aca8f73626fe5901ed4ce0e48ac3
#
_entry.id   3169aca8f73626fe5901ed4ce0e48ac3
#
_cell.length_a   1.000
_cell.length_b   1.000
_cell.length_c   1.000
_cell.angle_alpha   90.00
_cell.angle_beta   90.00
_cell.angle_gamma   90.00
#
_symmetry.space_group_name_H-M   'P 1'
#
loop_
_entity.id
_entity.type
_entity.pdbx_description
1 polymer ?
#
loop_
_entity_poly.entity_id
_entity_poly.type
_entity_poly.pdbx_seq_one_letter_code
_entity_poly.pdbx_strand_id
1 'polypeptide(L)'
;ELTEGDLPGAWGIVEFSLSSGASEQVLMAHSFPQRDFIARVKFDGLVPNTAYVCKTRLGLDLDRLAAGPTVTFKTLPGPKLDEPVAFAVVTGMNYAKFHGDNRINRARSALKNNTKLPQPYSGADKHLGYPALATILKMEPDFLVGTGDNVYYDTPDDPRAVTPTERRQKWHEQFVQP
;
A
#
# COMPACT_ATOMS: atom_id res chain seq x y z
N GLU A 1 -23.02 3.67 9.32
CA GLU A 1 -22.03 4.58 8.71
C GLU A 1 -20.74 4.55 9.53
N LEU A 2 -19.59 4.32 8.91
CA LEU A 2 -18.29 4.33 9.61
C LEU A 2 -17.91 5.76 9.95
N THR A 3 -17.43 5.97 11.17
CA THR A 3 -16.90 7.25 11.62
C THR A 3 -15.38 7.24 11.66
N GLU A 4 -14.77 8.42 11.80
CA GLU A 4 -13.32 8.52 11.94
C GLU A 4 -12.88 7.79 13.22
N GLY A 5 -11.91 6.88 13.08
CA GLY A 5 -11.44 6.02 14.17
C GLY A 5 -12.09 4.64 14.24
N ASP A 6 -13.14 4.37 13.45
CA ASP A 6 -13.77 3.04 13.40
C ASP A 6 -13.02 2.05 12.50
N LEU A 7 -12.06 2.54 11.74
CA LEU A 7 -11.23 1.70 10.88
C LEU A 7 -10.23 0.87 11.70
N PRO A 8 -9.88 -0.34 11.23
CA PRO A 8 -8.89 -1.16 11.91
C PRO A 8 -7.54 -0.44 11.96
N GLY A 9 -6.93 -0.45 13.12
CA GLY A 9 -5.65 0.18 13.37
C GLY A 9 -5.41 0.34 14.87
N ALA A 10 -4.21 0.73 15.22
CA ALA A 10 -3.85 1.05 16.59
C ALA A 10 -3.05 2.36 16.61
N TRP A 11 -3.43 3.28 17.49
CA TRP A 11 -2.57 4.42 17.76
C TRP A 11 -1.43 4.01 18.69
N GLY A 12 -0.27 4.60 18.47
CA GLY A 12 0.93 4.25 19.23
C GLY A 12 2.17 4.91 18.65
N ILE A 13 3.30 4.44 19.12
CA ILE A 13 4.61 4.88 18.68
C ILE A 13 5.13 3.89 17.65
N VAL A 14 5.69 4.42 16.57
CA VAL A 14 6.43 3.65 15.58
C VAL A 14 7.85 4.20 15.52
N GLU A 15 8.80 3.37 15.87
CA GLU A 15 10.24 3.61 15.71
C GLU A 15 10.66 3.07 14.34
N PHE A 16 11.38 3.85 13.58
CA PHE A 16 11.97 3.50 12.31
C PHE A 16 13.50 3.59 12.44
N SER A 17 14.19 2.47 12.31
CA SER A 17 15.64 2.40 12.28
C SER A 17 16.09 2.11 10.85
N LEU A 18 16.79 3.06 10.22
CA LEU A 18 17.33 2.95 8.88
C LEU A 18 18.84 2.80 8.94
N SER A 19 19.36 1.71 8.39
CA SER A 19 20.78 1.41 8.41
C SER A 19 21.36 1.11 7.04
N SER A 20 22.64 1.47 6.84
CA SER A 20 23.46 1.05 5.71
C SER A 20 24.90 0.93 6.20
N GLY A 21 25.46 -0.30 6.20
CA GLY A 21 26.74 -0.59 6.81
C GLY A 21 26.76 -0.21 8.30
N ALA A 22 27.72 0.62 8.72
CA ALA A 22 27.84 1.09 10.08
C ALA A 22 27.00 2.36 10.39
N SER A 23 26.33 2.94 9.42
CA SER A 23 25.49 4.13 9.59
C SER A 23 24.06 3.73 9.96
N GLU A 24 23.52 4.37 10.99
CA GLU A 24 22.14 4.19 11.42
C GLU A 24 21.49 5.53 11.73
N GLN A 25 20.24 5.68 11.30
CA GLN A 25 19.36 6.79 11.67
C GLN A 25 18.11 6.22 12.33
N VAL A 26 17.72 6.75 13.48
CA VAL A 26 16.50 6.34 14.18
C VAL A 26 15.55 7.51 14.26
N LEU A 27 14.35 7.34 13.79
CA LEU A 27 13.27 8.34 13.83
C LEU A 27 12.01 7.72 14.43
N MET A 28 11.21 8.55 15.07
CA MET A 28 9.94 8.12 15.66
C MET A 28 8.79 8.94 15.12
N ALA A 29 7.64 8.29 14.98
CA ALA A 29 6.38 8.93 14.66
C ALA A 29 5.25 8.29 15.45
N HIS A 30 4.16 9.05 15.62
CA HIS A 30 2.94 8.53 16.21
C HIS A 30 1.91 8.24 15.11
N SER A 31 1.17 7.16 15.28
CA SER A 31 -0.03 6.86 14.52
C SER A 31 -1.26 7.35 15.27
N PHE A 32 -2.18 8.03 14.59
CA PHE A 32 -3.40 8.57 15.18
C PHE A 32 -4.62 8.28 14.29
N PRO A 33 -5.82 8.14 14.85
CA PRO A 33 -7.06 7.96 14.07
C PRO A 33 -7.27 9.06 13.02
N GLN A 34 -6.97 10.32 13.36
CA GLN A 34 -7.13 11.48 12.48
C GLN A 34 -6.23 11.43 11.24
N ARG A 35 -5.21 10.58 11.26
CA ARG A 35 -4.31 10.30 10.14
C ARG A 35 -4.44 8.87 9.64
N ASP A 36 -5.60 8.25 9.86
CA ASP A 36 -5.86 6.87 9.46
C ASP A 36 -4.81 5.87 9.99
N PHE A 37 -4.33 6.11 11.21
CA PHE A 37 -3.26 5.35 11.87
C PHE A 37 -1.94 5.27 11.09
N ILE A 38 -1.70 6.21 10.17
CA ILE A 38 -0.47 6.27 9.38
C ILE A 38 0.62 6.99 10.17
N ALA A 39 1.72 6.29 10.45
CA ALA A 39 2.95 6.89 10.92
C ALA A 39 3.87 7.22 9.73
N ARG A 40 4.45 8.41 9.71
CA ARG A 40 5.32 8.86 8.64
C ARG A 40 6.58 9.51 9.18
N VAL A 41 7.71 9.11 8.65
CA VAL A 41 9.02 9.74 8.88
C VAL A 41 9.67 10.10 7.55
N LYS A 42 10.64 10.99 7.59
CA LYS A 42 11.47 11.35 6.44
C LYS A 42 12.93 11.18 6.83
N PHE A 43 13.62 10.32 6.16
CA PHE A 43 15.07 10.20 6.26
C PHE A 43 15.72 11.09 5.22
N ASP A 44 16.67 11.90 5.64
CA ASP A 44 17.42 12.81 4.79
C ASP A 44 18.90 12.39 4.71
N GLY A 45 19.61 12.91 3.71
CA GLY A 45 21.05 12.68 3.54
C GLY A 45 21.42 11.26 3.13
N LEU A 46 20.51 10.52 2.50
CA LEU A 46 20.81 9.18 2.02
C LEU A 46 21.83 9.22 0.87
N VAL A 47 22.77 8.28 0.92
CA VAL A 47 23.79 8.13 -0.12
C VAL A 47 23.15 7.52 -1.37
N PRO A 48 23.37 8.08 -2.56
CA PRO A 48 22.89 7.50 -3.82
C PRO A 48 23.44 6.09 -4.06
N ASN A 49 22.70 5.27 -4.82
CA ASN A 49 23.09 3.91 -5.24
C ASN A 49 23.44 2.98 -4.06
N THR A 50 22.79 3.16 -2.93
CA THR A 50 23.15 2.50 -1.66
C THR A 50 21.97 1.69 -1.14
N ALA A 51 22.25 0.45 -0.73
CA ALA A 51 21.27 -0.42 -0.10
C ALA A 51 21.05 -0.03 1.36
N TYR A 52 19.78 0.04 1.74
CA TYR A 52 19.33 0.35 3.09
C TYR A 52 18.40 -0.73 3.62
N VAL A 53 18.46 -0.94 4.93
CA VAL A 53 17.51 -1.76 5.67
C VAL A 53 16.76 -0.86 6.64
N CYS A 54 15.44 -0.81 6.51
CA CYS A 54 14.56 -0.13 7.43
C CYS A 54 13.85 -1.16 8.31
N LYS A 55 14.13 -1.15 9.60
CA LYS A 55 13.43 -1.95 10.60
C LYS A 55 12.43 -1.08 11.32
N THR A 56 11.28 -1.64 11.67
CA THR A 56 10.29 -0.94 12.48
C THR A 56 10.06 -1.64 13.81
N ARG A 57 9.72 -0.86 14.82
CA ARG A 57 9.23 -1.35 16.11
C ARG A 57 7.99 -0.53 16.48
N LEU A 58 7.00 -1.20 17.06
CA LEU A 58 5.69 -0.60 17.34
C LEU A 58 5.25 -0.89 18.76
N GLY A 59 4.64 0.07 19.42
CA GLY A 59 4.09 -0.12 20.76
C GLY A 59 3.33 1.11 21.27
N LEU A 60 2.69 0.95 22.42
CA LEU A 60 1.98 2.05 23.06
C LEU A 60 2.91 2.98 23.82
N ASP A 61 4.05 2.46 24.28
CA ASP A 61 5.07 3.20 24.97
C ASP A 61 6.48 2.73 24.54
N LEU A 62 7.48 3.59 24.77
CA LEU A 62 8.86 3.38 24.31
C LEU A 62 9.52 2.15 24.91
N ASP A 63 9.14 1.77 26.14
CA ASP A 63 9.75 0.65 26.84
C ASP A 63 9.22 -0.70 26.37
N ARG A 64 8.16 -0.71 25.54
CA ARG A 64 7.45 -1.91 25.09
C ARG A 64 7.22 -1.94 23.58
N LEU A 65 8.25 -1.61 22.82
CA LEU A 65 8.19 -1.70 21.37
C LEU A 65 8.44 -3.14 20.91
N ALA A 66 7.45 -3.74 20.24
CA ALA A 66 7.59 -5.02 19.56
C ALA A 66 8.16 -4.86 18.15
N ALA A 67 8.83 -5.88 17.64
CA ALA A 67 9.34 -5.89 16.27
C ALA A 67 8.17 -5.82 15.26
N GLY A 68 8.30 -4.92 14.30
CA GLY A 68 7.42 -4.78 13.15
C GLY A 68 8.09 -5.22 11.85
N PRO A 69 7.53 -4.85 10.70
CA PRO A 69 8.09 -5.18 9.39
C PRO A 69 9.53 -4.66 9.21
N THR A 70 10.30 -5.42 8.44
CA THR A 70 11.60 -5.00 7.93
C THR A 70 11.51 -4.85 6.41
N VAL A 71 11.97 -3.73 5.88
CA VAL A 71 11.98 -3.43 4.46
C VAL A 71 13.39 -3.13 4.01
N THR A 72 13.78 -3.66 2.87
CA THR A 72 15.04 -3.33 2.20
C THR A 72 14.76 -2.56 0.93
N PHE A 73 15.57 -1.55 0.65
CA PHE A 73 15.50 -0.80 -0.58
C PHE A 73 16.88 -0.27 -0.98
N LYS A 74 17.03 0.09 -2.23
CA LYS A 74 18.23 0.75 -2.74
C LYS A 74 17.84 2.17 -3.19
N THR A 75 18.64 3.14 -2.81
CA THR A 75 18.45 4.50 -3.32
C THR A 75 18.82 4.57 -4.79
N LEU A 76 18.12 5.39 -5.57
CA LEU A 76 18.43 5.60 -6.97
C LEU A 76 19.86 6.14 -7.15
N PRO A 77 20.52 5.87 -8.30
CA PRO A 77 21.75 6.52 -8.63
C PRO A 77 21.55 8.02 -8.71
N GLY A 78 22.49 8.77 -8.15
CA GLY A 78 22.45 10.23 -8.26
C GLY A 78 22.80 10.68 -9.68
N PRO A 79 22.60 11.97 -10.00
CA PRO A 79 22.80 12.49 -11.35
C PRO A 79 24.24 12.41 -11.87
N LYS A 80 25.17 11.99 -11.04
CA LYS A 80 26.60 11.83 -11.39
C LYS A 80 26.98 10.37 -11.70
N LEU A 81 26.07 9.43 -11.51
CA LEU A 81 26.31 8.01 -11.79
C LEU A 81 25.57 7.63 -13.08
N ASP A 82 26.31 7.12 -14.04
CA ASP A 82 25.76 6.59 -15.29
C ASP A 82 25.35 5.12 -15.09
N GLU A 83 24.33 4.93 -14.28
CA GLU A 83 23.77 3.62 -13.93
C GLU A 83 22.34 3.52 -14.49
N PRO A 84 21.98 2.41 -15.12
CA PRO A 84 20.63 2.21 -15.61
C PRO A 84 19.64 2.13 -14.45
N VAL A 85 18.44 2.67 -14.65
CA VAL A 85 17.33 2.60 -13.71
C VAL A 85 16.17 1.88 -14.38
N ALA A 86 15.72 0.79 -13.76
CA ALA A 86 14.57 0.03 -14.22
C ALA A 86 13.35 0.35 -13.35
N PHE A 87 12.21 0.61 -13.97
CA PHE A 87 10.97 0.85 -13.23
C PHE A 87 9.77 0.22 -13.92
N ALA A 88 8.75 -0.13 -13.12
CA ALA A 88 7.49 -0.60 -13.62
C ALA A 88 6.40 0.48 -13.49
N VAL A 89 5.52 0.57 -14.47
CA VAL A 89 4.37 1.48 -14.45
C VAL A 89 3.11 0.64 -14.48
N VAL A 90 2.22 0.88 -13.51
CA VAL A 90 0.97 0.13 -13.35
C VAL A 90 -0.23 1.06 -13.17
N THR A 91 -1.40 0.55 -13.52
CA THR A 91 -2.69 1.18 -13.30
C THR A 91 -3.78 0.12 -13.13
N GLY A 92 -4.95 0.49 -12.60
CA GLY A 92 -6.14 -0.34 -12.67
C GLY A 92 -6.22 -1.48 -11.66
N MET A 93 -5.80 -1.29 -10.44
CA MET A 93 -5.93 -2.28 -9.35
C MET A 93 -7.33 -2.27 -8.75
N ASN A 94 -8.23 -3.14 -9.20
CA ASN A 94 -9.61 -3.19 -8.74
C ASN A 94 -9.84 -4.37 -7.79
N TYR A 95 -9.81 -4.10 -6.48
CA TYR A 95 -10.00 -5.08 -5.41
C TYR A 95 -11.32 -5.86 -5.55
N ALA A 96 -12.43 -5.15 -5.71
CA ALA A 96 -13.74 -5.77 -5.77
C ALA A 96 -13.85 -6.76 -6.95
N LYS A 97 -13.36 -6.40 -8.12
CA LYS A 97 -13.34 -7.29 -9.29
C LYS A 97 -12.41 -8.48 -9.06
N PHE A 98 -11.25 -8.27 -8.50
CA PHE A 98 -10.29 -9.33 -8.21
C PHE A 98 -10.84 -10.37 -7.24
N HIS A 99 -11.59 -9.94 -6.22
CA HIS A 99 -12.24 -10.79 -5.23
C HIS A 99 -13.65 -11.27 -5.65
N GLY A 100 -14.18 -10.78 -6.76
CA GLY A 100 -15.52 -11.15 -7.25
C GLY A 100 -16.66 -10.50 -6.48
N ASP A 101 -16.42 -9.36 -5.87
CA ASP A 101 -17.47 -8.54 -5.24
C ASP A 101 -18.24 -7.79 -6.33
N ASN A 102 -19.33 -8.40 -6.74
CA ASN A 102 -20.16 -7.95 -7.86
C ASN A 102 -21.47 -7.30 -7.40
N ARG A 103 -21.49 -6.72 -6.20
CA ARG A 103 -22.66 -5.96 -5.76
C ARG A 103 -22.86 -4.76 -6.68
N ILE A 104 -23.98 -4.73 -7.37
CA ILE A 104 -24.31 -3.70 -8.33
C ILE A 104 -25.71 -3.16 -8.07
N ASN A 105 -25.89 -1.86 -8.26
CA ASN A 105 -27.22 -1.27 -8.33
C ASN A 105 -27.80 -1.50 -9.72
N ARG A 106 -28.69 -2.46 -9.84
CA ARG A 106 -29.29 -2.86 -11.13
C ARG A 106 -30.06 -1.75 -11.81
N ALA A 107 -30.62 -0.80 -11.06
CA ALA A 107 -31.29 0.37 -11.62
C ALA A 107 -30.33 1.32 -12.33
N ARG A 108 -29.09 1.38 -11.88
CA ARG A 108 -28.03 2.19 -12.48
C ARG A 108 -27.23 1.42 -13.54
N SER A 109 -26.99 0.14 -13.29
CA SER A 109 -26.15 -0.71 -14.13
C SER A 109 -26.86 -1.28 -15.37
N ALA A 110 -28.16 -1.08 -15.52
CA ALA A 110 -28.84 -1.26 -16.79
C ALA A 110 -28.28 -0.38 -17.92
N LEU A 111 -27.39 0.54 -17.55
CA LEU A 111 -26.69 1.43 -18.46
C LEU A 111 -25.36 0.82 -18.93
N LYS A 112 -25.47 0.12 -20.01
CA LYS A 112 -24.62 0.21 -21.20
C LYS A 112 -23.44 -0.72 -21.41
N ASN A 113 -22.56 -1.06 -20.48
CA ASN A 113 -21.34 -1.78 -20.91
C ASN A 113 -20.89 -2.91 -19.96
N ASN A 114 -21.60 -3.17 -18.89
CA ASN A 114 -21.28 -4.22 -17.94
C ASN A 114 -22.17 -5.44 -18.16
N THR A 115 -22.18 -5.99 -19.35
CA THR A 115 -23.00 -7.13 -19.71
C THR A 115 -22.57 -8.44 -19.04
N LYS A 116 -21.34 -8.49 -18.51
CA LYS A 116 -20.85 -9.62 -17.74
C LYS A 116 -20.22 -9.12 -16.45
N LEU A 117 -20.70 -9.64 -15.32
CA LEU A 117 -20.03 -9.46 -14.05
C LEU A 117 -18.67 -10.13 -14.11
N PRO A 118 -17.61 -9.48 -13.63
CA PRO A 118 -16.29 -10.09 -13.60
C PRO A 118 -16.32 -11.32 -12.70
N GLN A 119 -15.68 -12.38 -13.14
CA GLN A 119 -15.44 -13.54 -12.30
C GLN A 119 -14.27 -13.22 -11.37
N PRO A 120 -14.32 -13.69 -10.12
CA PRO A 120 -13.17 -13.52 -9.22
C PRO A 120 -11.95 -14.22 -9.81
N TYR A 121 -10.79 -13.63 -9.60
CA TYR A 121 -9.55 -14.33 -9.94
C TYR A 121 -9.46 -15.66 -9.18
N SER A 122 -9.16 -16.74 -9.87
CA SER A 122 -9.18 -18.11 -9.34
C SER A 122 -7.82 -18.83 -9.48
N GLY A 123 -6.77 -18.11 -9.85
CA GLY A 123 -5.41 -18.66 -9.92
C GLY A 123 -4.90 -19.16 -8.57
N ALA A 124 -4.05 -20.17 -8.60
CA ALA A 124 -3.45 -20.76 -7.40
C ALA A 124 -2.61 -19.75 -6.58
N ASP A 125 -2.13 -18.70 -7.23
CA ASP A 125 -1.35 -17.61 -6.67
C ASP A 125 -2.18 -16.44 -6.13
N LYS A 126 -3.52 -16.57 -6.08
CA LYS A 126 -4.43 -15.52 -5.54
C LYS A 126 -4.04 -15.08 -4.13
N HIS A 127 -3.50 -15.98 -3.34
CA HIS A 127 -3.03 -15.70 -1.98
C HIS A 127 -1.83 -14.75 -1.92
N LEU A 128 -1.16 -14.50 -3.05
CA LEU A 128 -0.07 -13.53 -3.18
C LEU A 128 -0.55 -12.13 -3.62
N GLY A 129 -1.86 -11.90 -3.67
CA GLY A 129 -2.44 -10.66 -4.18
C GLY A 129 -2.52 -10.63 -5.71
N TYR A 130 -2.32 -9.47 -6.31
CA TYR A 130 -2.41 -9.34 -7.77
C TYR A 130 -1.24 -10.02 -8.49
N PRO A 131 -1.50 -10.96 -9.43
CA PRO A 131 -0.44 -11.70 -10.13
C PRO A 131 0.56 -10.79 -10.87
N ALA A 132 0.09 -9.65 -11.37
CA ALA A 132 0.95 -8.66 -12.02
C ALA A 132 2.03 -8.12 -11.06
N LEU A 133 1.68 -7.84 -9.79
CA LEU A 133 2.64 -7.36 -8.80
C LEU A 133 3.68 -8.44 -8.45
N ALA A 134 3.24 -9.70 -8.30
CA ALA A 134 4.15 -10.83 -8.07
C ALA A 134 5.13 -11.03 -9.27
N THR A 135 4.66 -10.77 -10.48
CA THR A 135 5.52 -10.82 -11.68
C THR A 135 6.52 -9.65 -11.70
N ILE A 136 6.05 -8.44 -11.40
CA ILE A 136 6.90 -7.25 -11.34
C ILE A 136 7.98 -7.41 -10.26
N LEU A 137 7.63 -7.96 -9.10
CA LEU A 137 8.60 -8.21 -8.03
C LEU A 137 9.75 -9.12 -8.50
N LYS A 138 9.47 -10.13 -9.33
CA LYS A 138 10.49 -11.03 -9.92
C LYS A 138 11.38 -10.33 -10.94
N MET A 139 10.94 -9.21 -11.49
CA MET A 139 11.73 -8.39 -12.42
C MET A 139 12.70 -7.46 -11.69
N GLU A 140 12.58 -7.37 -10.36
CA GLU A 140 13.43 -6.57 -9.48
C GLU A 140 13.62 -5.11 -9.94
N PRO A 141 12.53 -4.36 -10.25
CA PRO A 141 12.65 -2.97 -10.63
C PRO A 141 13.16 -2.12 -9.46
N ASP A 142 13.84 -1.03 -9.74
CA ASP A 142 14.29 -0.08 -8.72
C ASP A 142 13.12 0.62 -8.04
N PHE A 143 12.00 0.83 -8.77
CA PHE A 143 10.76 1.36 -8.21
C PHE A 143 9.53 1.06 -9.07
N LEU A 144 8.36 1.29 -8.49
CA LEU A 144 7.05 1.13 -9.14
C LEU A 144 6.33 2.49 -9.18
N VAL A 145 5.71 2.79 -10.31
CA VAL A 145 4.88 3.99 -10.49
C VAL A 145 3.42 3.57 -10.67
N GLY A 146 2.56 3.97 -9.73
CA GLY A 146 1.12 3.86 -9.87
C GLY A 146 0.56 5.12 -10.54
N THR A 147 0.02 5.00 -11.76
CA THR A 147 -0.44 6.14 -12.55
C THR A 147 -1.92 6.50 -12.33
N GLY A 148 -2.60 5.80 -11.46
CA GLY A 148 -4.01 6.03 -11.13
C GLY A 148 -4.77 4.73 -11.00
N ASP A 149 -6.07 4.85 -10.71
CA ASP A 149 -6.95 3.70 -10.50
C ASP A 149 -6.40 2.68 -9.48
N ASN A 150 -5.70 3.19 -8.47
CA ASN A 150 -5.11 2.37 -7.41
C ASN A 150 -6.16 1.85 -6.44
N VAL A 151 -7.26 2.59 -6.29
CA VAL A 151 -8.42 2.23 -5.46
C VAL A 151 -9.69 2.71 -6.13
N TYR A 152 -10.72 1.86 -6.18
CA TYR A 152 -12.01 2.17 -6.76
C TYR A 152 -13.05 2.43 -5.66
N TYR A 153 -13.65 3.61 -5.66
CA TYR A 153 -14.70 4.00 -4.71
C TYR A 153 -16.10 3.63 -5.18
N ASP A 154 -16.25 3.41 -6.48
CA ASP A 154 -17.51 3.07 -7.16
C ASP A 154 -17.64 1.57 -7.46
N THR A 155 -16.70 0.76 -7.03
CA THR A 155 -16.75 -0.70 -7.22
C THR A 155 -16.51 -1.39 -5.86
N PRO A 156 -17.48 -2.18 -5.35
CA PRO A 156 -18.79 -2.43 -5.93
C PRO A 156 -19.63 -1.14 -6.00
N ASP A 157 -20.59 -1.12 -6.94
CA ASP A 157 -21.46 0.05 -7.15
C ASP A 157 -22.52 0.20 -6.04
N ASP A 158 -22.83 -0.85 -5.31
CA ASP A 158 -23.83 -0.86 -4.26
C ASP A 158 -23.36 -1.63 -3.03
N PRO A 159 -22.91 -0.94 -1.97
CA PRO A 159 -22.80 0.52 -1.88
C PRO A 159 -21.50 1.07 -2.46
N ARG A 160 -21.54 2.30 -2.95
CA ARG A 160 -20.33 3.08 -3.25
C ARG A 160 -19.74 3.66 -1.98
N ALA A 161 -18.43 3.87 -1.97
CA ALA A 161 -17.77 4.64 -0.92
C ALA A 161 -17.92 6.14 -1.20
N VAL A 162 -18.78 6.81 -0.43
CA VAL A 162 -19.11 8.23 -0.62
C VAL A 162 -18.52 9.13 0.48
N THR A 163 -18.38 8.60 1.68
CA THR A 163 -17.78 9.32 2.81
C THR A 163 -16.24 9.18 2.83
N PRO A 164 -15.51 10.10 3.47
CA PRO A 164 -14.06 9.96 3.65
C PRO A 164 -13.67 8.64 4.35
N THR A 165 -14.41 8.21 5.34
CA THR A 165 -14.15 6.98 6.10
C THR A 165 -14.32 5.73 5.23
N GLU A 166 -15.39 5.65 4.45
CA GLU A 166 -15.61 4.54 3.50
C GLU A 166 -14.52 4.50 2.43
N ARG A 167 -14.04 5.66 1.98
CA ARG A 167 -12.91 5.74 1.03
C ARG A 167 -11.61 5.25 1.66
N ARG A 168 -11.32 5.62 2.91
CA ARG A 168 -10.17 5.08 3.66
C ARG A 168 -10.27 3.57 3.82
N GLN A 169 -11.46 3.04 4.12
CA GLN A 169 -11.69 1.61 4.19
C GLN A 169 -11.32 0.90 2.87
N LYS A 170 -11.67 1.49 1.71
CA LYS A 170 -11.26 0.94 0.41
C LYS A 170 -9.73 0.89 0.23
N TRP A 171 -9.02 1.89 0.75
CA TRP A 171 -7.56 1.86 0.77
C TRP A 171 -7.02 0.74 1.66
N HIS A 172 -7.61 0.53 2.85
CA HIS A 172 -7.23 -0.57 3.73
C HIS A 172 -7.47 -1.93 3.06
N GLU A 173 -8.66 -2.14 2.49
CA GLU A 173 -8.98 -3.39 1.76
C GLU A 173 -7.97 -3.65 0.64
N GLN A 174 -7.61 -2.63 -0.12
CA GLN A 174 -6.68 -2.73 -1.24
C GLN A 174 -5.25 -3.09 -0.81
N PHE A 175 -4.74 -2.50 0.25
CA PHE A 175 -3.33 -2.58 0.64
C PHE A 175 -3.04 -3.47 1.85
N VAL A 176 -4.04 -4.18 2.38
CA VAL A 176 -3.85 -5.23 3.39
C VAL A 176 -3.54 -6.59 2.74
N GLN A 177 -3.68 -6.70 1.44
CA GLN A 177 -3.33 -7.89 0.69
C GLN A 177 -1.80 -8.14 0.76
N PRO A 178 -1.36 -9.41 0.59
CA PRO A 178 0.06 -9.76 0.56
C PRO A 178 0.84 -9.00 -0.51
#